data_472f7c328cdf397f4fde32f446d7703d
#
_entry.id   472f7c328cdf397f4fde32f446d7703d
#
_cell.length_a   1.000
_cell.length_b   1.000
_cell.length_c   1.000
_cell.angle_alpha   90.00
_cell.angle_beta   90.00
_cell.angle_gamma   90.00
#
_symmetry.space_group_name_H-M   'P 1'
#
loop_
_entity.id
_entity.type
_entity.pdbx_description
1 polymer ?
#
loop_
_entity_poly.entity_id
_entity_poly.type
_entity_poly.pdbx_seq_one_letter_code
_entity_poly.pdbx_strand_id
1 'polypeptide(L)'
;MPRPTARPSRAHAAAALSAIAALALSGCAAGSSPEPASAESPGAAASSAVALVEPGVLTVCSESNYPPFEMEENGEMVGLDMDLGREIAKDLGVEMKNTTLGFEQIESGVALDTDQCDVAISALSITEERQSVMDFSDPYYDNEVGLVTDGENEVDSIDAARESQARVGVMQGTVGENQAQELGLNAVQFEDATTMFTALGTGGVDAVLDDVTAIAEHAEDDPDFVVRETADLDDQLGVAVQKGDEPMLRQVDATLDRIEQDGTLDRIIEQWIPVHEN
;
A
#
# COMPACT_ATOMS: atom_id res chain seq x y z
N MET A 1 -27.81 -46.49 8.12
CA MET A 1 -29.08 -46.75 8.83
C MET A 1 -29.14 -45.87 10.06
N PRO A 2 -30.26 -45.31 10.51
CA PRO A 2 -31.17 -44.45 9.77
C PRO A 2 -31.34 -43.06 10.47
N ARG A 3 -31.89 -42.10 9.72
CA ARG A 3 -32.60 -40.91 10.24
C ARG A 3 -33.88 -41.31 10.97
N PRO A 4 -34.47 -40.48 11.83
CA PRO A 4 -35.57 -39.65 11.37
C PRO A 4 -35.60 -38.23 12.00
N THR A 5 -35.97 -37.16 11.24
CA THR A 5 -37.30 -36.55 11.05
C THR A 5 -38.02 -36.03 12.30
N ALA A 6 -38.27 -34.71 12.34
CA ALA A 6 -39.63 -34.17 12.43
C ALA A 6 -39.63 -32.62 12.53
N ARG A 7 -40.32 -31.95 11.62
CA ARG A 7 -41.11 -30.73 11.80
C ARG A 7 -42.48 -31.12 12.41
N PRO A 8 -43.26 -30.23 13.04
CA PRO A 8 -44.06 -29.21 12.40
C PRO A 8 -44.26 -27.95 13.27
N SER A 9 -44.72 -26.82 12.81
CA SER A 9 -45.96 -26.34 12.20
C SER A 9 -46.68 -25.27 13.05
N ARG A 10 -46.96 -24.09 12.40
CA ARG A 10 -48.17 -23.25 12.45
C ARG A 10 -48.70 -22.71 13.78
N ALA A 11 -49.01 -21.39 13.86
CA ALA A 11 -50.30 -20.74 13.47
C ALA A 11 -50.27 -19.30 13.88
N HIS A 12 -50.67 -18.34 13.03
CA HIS A 12 -51.95 -17.63 12.86
C HIS A 12 -52.40 -16.75 14.05
N ALA A 13 -52.60 -15.46 13.83
CA ALA A 13 -53.85 -14.72 13.65
C ALA A 13 -53.56 -13.24 13.90
N ALA A 14 -53.82 -12.30 13.04
CA ALA A 14 -55.07 -11.67 12.57
C ALA A 14 -55.45 -10.42 13.37
N ALA A 15 -55.41 -9.30 12.67
CA ALA A 15 -56.36 -8.19 12.51
C ALA A 15 -56.91 -7.40 13.73
N ALA A 16 -56.84 -6.06 13.61
CA ALA A 16 -58.02 -5.20 13.73
C ALA A 16 -57.76 -3.76 13.26
N LEU A 17 -58.63 -3.31 12.38
CA LEU A 17 -58.84 -1.93 11.92
C LEU A 17 -59.42 -1.06 13.04
N SER A 18 -59.14 0.24 13.02
CA SER A 18 -60.18 1.25 13.30
C SER A 18 -59.76 2.62 12.75
N ALA A 19 -60.57 3.12 11.86
CA ALA A 19 -60.58 4.51 11.34
C ALA A 19 -61.46 5.40 12.21
N ILE A 20 -61.10 6.64 12.42
CA ILE A 20 -62.05 7.73 12.72
C ILE A 20 -61.55 9.01 12.04
N ALA A 21 -62.41 9.56 11.21
CA ALA A 21 -62.33 10.86 10.57
C ALA A 21 -62.99 11.95 11.44
N ALA A 22 -62.47 13.15 11.43
CA ALA A 22 -63.23 14.35 11.79
C ALA A 22 -62.74 15.55 10.97
N LEU A 23 -63.63 16.09 10.19
CA LEU A 23 -63.57 17.39 9.51
C LEU A 23 -63.79 18.55 10.49
N ALA A 24 -63.11 19.67 10.29
CA ALA A 24 -63.65 20.99 10.57
C ALA A 24 -63.05 22.05 9.64
N LEU A 25 -63.91 22.83 9.02
CA LEU A 25 -63.68 23.91 8.08
C LEU A 25 -63.32 25.23 8.78
N SER A 26 -62.71 26.09 7.97
CA SER A 26 -62.93 27.56 7.89
C SER A 26 -61.86 28.50 8.42
N GLY A 27 -61.41 29.39 7.55
CA GLY A 27 -60.77 30.64 7.91
C GLY A 27 -59.87 31.25 6.82
N CYS A 28 -60.47 31.93 5.81
CA CYS A 28 -59.78 32.86 4.94
C CYS A 28 -59.30 34.11 5.66
N ALA A 29 -58.03 34.47 5.53
CA ALA A 29 -57.63 35.89 5.62
C ALA A 29 -56.38 36.06 4.72
N ALA A 30 -56.52 36.93 3.71
CA ALA A 30 -55.47 37.39 2.85
C ALA A 30 -54.48 38.29 3.62
N GLY A 31 -53.20 37.96 3.53
CA GLY A 31 -52.13 38.81 4.00
C GLY A 31 -50.89 38.52 3.17
N SER A 32 -50.62 39.40 2.21
CA SER A 32 -49.41 39.37 1.40
C SER A 32 -48.23 39.74 2.28
N SER A 33 -47.33 38.78 2.54
CA SER A 33 -46.00 39.04 3.06
C SER A 33 -44.98 38.50 2.09
N PRO A 34 -43.88 39.20 1.85
CA PRO A 34 -42.85 38.76 0.89
C PRO A 34 -42.19 37.51 1.40
N GLU A 35 -42.12 36.54 0.53
CA GLU A 35 -41.37 35.30 0.63
C GLU A 35 -39.89 35.61 0.88
N PRO A 36 -39.25 35.10 1.93
CA PRO A 36 -37.80 35.18 2.02
C PRO A 36 -37.23 34.25 0.95
N ALA A 37 -36.50 34.82 0.01
CA ALA A 37 -35.70 34.10 -0.92
C ALA A 37 -34.83 33.08 -0.14
N SER A 38 -35.10 31.81 -0.36
CA SER A 38 -34.22 30.73 0.07
C SER A 38 -32.89 30.96 -0.59
N ALA A 39 -31.93 31.48 0.16
CA ALA A 39 -30.55 31.40 -0.21
C ALA A 39 -30.21 29.89 -0.25
N GLU A 40 -30.12 29.34 -1.45
CA GLU A 40 -29.41 28.10 -1.67
C GLU A 40 -27.96 28.33 -1.21
N SER A 41 -27.66 27.83 -0.04
CA SER A 41 -26.28 27.63 0.35
C SER A 41 -25.61 26.78 -0.75
N PRO A 42 -24.46 27.20 -1.26
CA PRO A 42 -23.68 26.31 -2.10
C PRO A 42 -23.45 25.02 -1.32
N GLY A 43 -23.91 23.90 -1.88
CA GLY A 43 -23.74 22.61 -1.26
C GLY A 43 -22.28 22.44 -0.88
N ALA A 44 -22.00 22.39 0.40
CA ALA A 44 -20.81 21.75 0.89
C ALA A 44 -20.88 20.34 0.30
N ALA A 45 -20.00 20.02 -0.64
CA ALA A 45 -19.72 18.65 -1.00
C ALA A 45 -19.50 17.93 0.33
N ALA A 46 -20.38 16.99 0.65
CA ALA A 46 -20.19 16.14 1.81
C ALA A 46 -18.85 15.44 1.56
N SER A 47 -17.79 15.88 2.21
CA SER A 47 -16.58 15.12 2.37
C SER A 47 -17.05 13.84 3.05
N SER A 48 -17.17 12.74 2.31
CA SER A 48 -17.41 11.44 2.91
C SER A 48 -16.25 11.20 3.85
N ALA A 49 -16.55 11.09 5.14
CA ALA A 49 -15.51 10.81 6.14
C ALA A 49 -14.81 9.51 5.77
N VAL A 50 -13.49 9.48 5.90
CA VAL A 50 -12.70 8.27 5.74
C VAL A 50 -13.19 7.23 6.74
N ALA A 51 -13.53 6.04 6.26
CA ALA A 51 -13.86 4.90 7.11
C ALA A 51 -12.56 4.15 7.42
N LEU A 52 -12.36 3.82 8.70
CA LEU A 52 -11.19 3.05 9.12
C LEU A 52 -11.63 1.66 9.59
N VAL A 53 -10.80 0.65 9.33
CA VAL A 53 -10.98 -0.74 9.77
C VAL A 53 -11.12 -0.79 11.30
N GLU A 54 -10.26 -0.07 12.01
CA GLU A 54 -10.33 0.11 13.45
C GLU A 54 -10.63 1.59 13.77
N PRO A 55 -11.79 1.93 14.37
CA PRO A 55 -12.14 3.32 14.64
C PRO A 55 -11.07 4.06 15.45
N GLY A 56 -10.53 5.14 14.89
CA GLY A 56 -9.50 5.96 15.53
C GLY A 56 -8.07 5.48 15.35
N VAL A 57 -7.85 4.47 14.51
CA VAL A 57 -6.51 3.92 14.20
C VAL A 57 -6.37 3.74 12.71
N LEU A 58 -5.34 4.32 12.11
CA LEU A 58 -4.92 3.99 10.74
C LEU A 58 -4.08 2.71 10.79
N THR A 59 -4.59 1.64 10.20
CA THR A 59 -3.86 0.38 10.07
C THR A 59 -3.10 0.36 8.76
N VAL A 60 -1.77 0.28 8.82
CA VAL A 60 -0.87 0.20 7.66
C VAL A 60 -0.42 -1.25 7.49
N CYS A 61 -0.57 -1.82 6.31
CA CYS A 61 0.08 -3.08 5.94
C CYS A 61 1.45 -2.81 5.34
N SER A 62 2.47 -3.51 5.86
CA SER A 62 3.80 -3.53 5.30
C SER A 62 4.44 -4.90 5.46
N GLU A 63 5.54 -5.14 4.76
CA GLU A 63 6.40 -6.28 5.04
C GLU A 63 7.15 -6.11 6.38
N SER A 64 7.87 -7.11 6.82
CA SER A 64 8.54 -7.08 8.13
C SER A 64 9.93 -6.48 8.09
N ASN A 65 10.62 -6.61 6.96
CA ASN A 65 12.02 -6.24 6.87
C ASN A 65 12.47 -6.00 5.43
N TYR A 66 12.26 -4.79 4.97
CA TYR A 66 12.72 -4.29 3.66
C TYR A 66 13.35 -2.90 3.85
N PRO A 67 14.53 -2.82 4.49
CA PRO A 67 15.19 -1.54 4.74
C PRO A 67 15.63 -0.88 3.41
N PRO A 68 15.59 0.47 3.34
CA PRO A 68 15.26 1.43 4.39
C PRO A 68 13.78 1.82 4.45
N PHE A 69 12.90 1.14 3.72
CA PHE A 69 11.47 1.47 3.65
C PHE A 69 10.71 1.04 4.90
N GLU A 70 10.85 -0.21 5.33
CA GLU A 70 10.28 -0.73 6.58
C GLU A 70 11.18 -1.80 7.21
N MET A 71 11.37 -1.71 8.53
CA MET A 71 12.16 -2.65 9.32
C MET A 71 11.82 -2.58 10.78
N GLU A 72 12.11 -3.65 11.53
CA GLU A 72 11.92 -3.65 12.97
C GLU A 72 13.18 -3.17 13.68
N GLU A 73 13.07 -2.07 14.44
CA GLU A 73 14.11 -1.61 15.34
C GLU A 73 13.58 -1.54 16.78
N ASN A 74 14.22 -2.24 17.70
CA ASN A 74 13.88 -2.23 19.14
C ASN A 74 12.41 -2.58 19.44
N GLY A 75 11.74 -3.34 18.58
CA GLY A 75 10.35 -3.73 18.73
C GLY A 75 9.35 -2.74 18.13
N GLU A 76 9.81 -1.75 17.39
CA GLU A 76 8.98 -0.80 16.62
C GLU A 76 9.28 -0.91 15.12
N MET A 77 8.24 -0.81 14.30
CA MET A 77 8.41 -0.69 12.87
C MET A 77 8.80 0.76 12.53
N VAL A 78 9.92 0.90 11.83
CA VAL A 78 10.52 2.17 11.40
C VAL A 78 10.84 2.10 9.91
N GLY A 79 11.21 3.21 9.31
CA GLY A 79 11.56 3.32 7.91
C GLY A 79 10.79 4.43 7.21
N LEU A 80 11.12 4.66 5.95
CA LEU A 80 10.52 5.70 5.11
C LEU A 80 8.99 5.53 5.06
N ASP A 81 8.52 4.33 4.77
CA ASP A 81 7.10 4.01 4.62
C ASP A 81 6.33 4.14 5.94
N MET A 82 6.99 3.80 7.04
CA MET A 82 6.41 3.98 8.37
C MET A 82 6.27 5.46 8.74
N ASP A 83 7.21 6.30 8.35
CA ASP A 83 7.12 7.75 8.58
C ASP A 83 6.03 8.40 7.69
N LEU A 84 5.84 7.93 6.45
CA LEU A 84 4.71 8.32 5.61
C LEU A 84 3.37 7.93 6.25
N GLY A 85 3.25 6.70 6.73
CA GLY A 85 2.06 6.24 7.44
C GLY A 85 1.72 7.10 8.67
N ARG A 86 2.76 7.52 9.43
CA ARG A 86 2.59 8.43 10.57
C ARG A 86 2.09 9.81 10.15
N GLU A 87 2.56 10.36 9.03
CA GLU A 87 2.07 11.65 8.52
C GLU A 87 0.61 11.57 8.04
N ILE A 88 0.20 10.44 7.41
CA ILE A 88 -1.21 10.19 7.03
C ILE A 88 -2.09 10.09 8.28
N ALA A 89 -1.67 9.31 9.28
CA ALA A 89 -2.41 9.17 10.54
C ALA A 89 -2.55 10.51 11.29
N LYS A 90 -1.53 11.32 11.29
CA LYS A 90 -1.50 12.66 11.88
C LYS A 90 -2.53 13.59 11.21
N ASP A 91 -2.63 13.59 9.89
CA ASP A 91 -3.59 14.43 9.17
C ASP A 91 -5.03 13.93 9.34
N LEU A 92 -5.23 12.62 9.51
CA LEU A 92 -6.50 12.02 9.92
C LEU A 92 -6.85 12.30 11.39
N GLY A 93 -5.88 12.70 12.22
CA GLY A 93 -6.06 12.91 13.66
C GLY A 93 -6.26 11.62 14.46
N VAL A 94 -5.63 10.52 14.02
CA VAL A 94 -5.72 9.17 14.61
C VAL A 94 -4.34 8.62 14.96
N GLU A 95 -4.30 7.49 15.68
CA GLU A 95 -3.07 6.74 15.90
C GLU A 95 -2.74 5.85 14.70
N MET A 96 -1.46 5.53 14.49
CA MET A 96 -1.02 4.55 13.48
C MET A 96 -0.71 3.22 14.14
N LYS A 97 -1.07 2.14 13.46
CA LYS A 97 -0.69 0.77 13.79
C LYS A 97 -0.18 0.08 12.54
N ASN A 98 0.95 -0.63 12.64
CA ASN A 98 1.41 -1.49 11.57
C ASN A 98 0.87 -2.92 11.70
N THR A 99 0.53 -3.53 10.57
CA THR A 99 0.22 -4.95 10.43
C THR A 99 1.20 -5.56 9.44
N THR A 100 2.08 -6.41 9.94
CA THR A 100 3.08 -7.08 9.12
C THR A 100 2.50 -8.27 8.39
N LEU A 101 2.68 -8.31 7.08
CA LEU A 101 2.20 -9.37 6.17
C LEU A 101 3.33 -9.77 5.21
N GLY A 102 3.18 -10.93 4.55
CA GLY A 102 4.03 -11.28 3.43
C GLY A 102 3.71 -10.41 2.20
N PHE A 103 4.73 -10.06 1.42
CA PHE A 103 4.61 -9.15 0.28
C PHE A 103 3.53 -9.59 -0.73
N GLU A 104 3.43 -10.89 -1.03
CA GLU A 104 2.41 -11.46 -1.93
C GLU A 104 0.96 -11.11 -1.51
N GLN A 105 0.69 -11.02 -0.20
CA GLN A 105 -0.64 -10.64 0.29
C GLN A 105 -0.91 -9.13 0.13
N ILE A 106 0.16 -8.33 0.16
CA ILE A 106 0.09 -6.87 0.00
C ILE A 106 -0.10 -6.55 -1.48
N GLU A 107 0.81 -7.03 -2.33
CA GLU A 107 0.87 -6.70 -3.75
C GLU A 107 -0.35 -7.21 -4.54
N SER A 108 -0.95 -8.33 -4.11
CA SER A 108 -2.19 -8.87 -4.72
C SER A 108 -3.46 -8.11 -4.33
N GLY A 109 -3.39 -7.13 -3.40
CA GLY A 109 -4.54 -6.38 -2.89
C GLY A 109 -5.41 -7.14 -1.89
N VAL A 110 -5.13 -8.42 -1.62
CA VAL A 110 -5.94 -9.26 -0.72
C VAL A 110 -5.99 -8.70 0.70
N ALA A 111 -4.91 -8.07 1.17
CA ALA A 111 -4.87 -7.46 2.50
C ALA A 111 -5.87 -6.32 2.64
N LEU A 112 -5.97 -5.46 1.62
CA LEU A 112 -6.93 -4.35 1.55
C LEU A 112 -8.37 -4.85 1.37
N ASP A 113 -8.59 -5.81 0.45
CA ASP A 113 -9.92 -6.35 0.16
C ASP A 113 -10.54 -7.12 1.34
N THR A 114 -9.72 -7.61 2.26
CA THR A 114 -10.17 -8.36 3.45
C THR A 114 -10.12 -7.55 4.73
N ASP A 115 -10.04 -6.22 4.64
CA ASP A 115 -10.03 -5.28 5.76
C ASP A 115 -8.93 -5.62 6.81
N GLN A 116 -7.76 -6.08 6.36
CA GLN A 116 -6.61 -6.29 7.26
C GLN A 116 -5.90 -4.97 7.56
N CYS A 117 -5.99 -4.00 6.66
CA CYS A 117 -5.47 -2.64 6.80
C CYS A 117 -6.29 -1.64 6.00
N ASP A 118 -6.11 -0.37 6.33
CA ASP A 118 -6.72 0.77 5.64
C ASP A 118 -5.90 1.18 4.42
N VAL A 119 -4.58 1.09 4.53
CA VAL A 119 -3.61 1.41 3.47
C VAL A 119 -2.48 0.37 3.46
N ALA A 120 -1.87 0.16 2.31
CA ALA A 120 -0.64 -0.60 2.18
C ALA A 120 0.51 0.32 1.75
N ILE A 121 1.60 0.31 2.54
CA ILE A 121 2.81 1.08 2.28
C ILE A 121 3.98 0.11 2.53
N SER A 122 4.66 -0.33 1.46
CA SER A 122 5.69 -1.37 1.52
C SER A 122 6.54 -1.35 0.25
N ALA A 123 7.19 -0.23 -0.03
CA ALA A 123 7.94 0.02 -1.27
C ALA A 123 7.16 -0.48 -2.51
N LEU A 124 5.87 -0.19 -2.56
CA LEU A 124 4.95 -0.81 -3.51
C LEU A 124 4.92 -0.05 -4.83
N SER A 125 5.54 -0.61 -5.87
CA SER A 125 5.56 -0.04 -7.22
C SER A 125 4.15 0.08 -7.81
N ILE A 126 3.89 1.21 -8.46
CA ILE A 126 2.64 1.50 -9.16
C ILE A 126 2.68 0.79 -10.53
N THR A 127 2.00 -0.36 -10.66
CA THR A 127 1.93 -1.11 -11.93
C THR A 127 0.50 -1.22 -12.43
N GLU A 128 0.31 -1.42 -13.74
CA GLU A 128 -1.02 -1.64 -14.32
C GLU A 128 -1.72 -2.87 -13.73
N GLU A 129 -0.96 -3.92 -13.40
CA GLU A 129 -1.47 -5.14 -12.79
C GLU A 129 -2.04 -4.85 -11.41
N ARG A 130 -1.27 -4.19 -10.53
CA ARG A 130 -1.68 -3.80 -9.19
C ARG A 130 -2.80 -2.77 -9.21
N GLN A 131 -2.76 -1.81 -10.14
CA GLN A 131 -3.85 -0.86 -10.35
C GLN A 131 -5.16 -1.51 -10.76
N SER A 132 -5.16 -2.73 -11.29
CA SER A 132 -6.38 -3.47 -11.59
C SER A 132 -7.15 -3.93 -10.34
N VAL A 133 -6.46 -4.12 -9.22
CA VAL A 133 -7.01 -4.68 -7.97
C VAL A 133 -7.00 -3.70 -6.78
N MET A 134 -6.20 -2.64 -6.82
CA MET A 134 -6.15 -1.59 -5.79
C MET A 134 -6.02 -0.22 -6.46
N ASP A 135 -6.24 0.87 -5.73
CA ASP A 135 -5.96 2.23 -6.19
C ASP A 135 -4.70 2.75 -5.51
N PHE A 136 -3.94 3.58 -6.23
CA PHE A 136 -2.69 4.15 -5.77
C PHE A 136 -2.78 5.66 -5.64
N SER A 137 -2.09 6.20 -4.66
CA SER A 137 -1.83 7.63 -4.54
C SER A 137 -0.95 8.15 -5.69
N ASP A 138 -0.77 9.46 -5.73
CA ASP A 138 0.38 10.05 -6.42
C ASP A 138 1.68 9.42 -5.87
N PRO A 139 2.74 9.27 -6.70
CA PRO A 139 3.97 8.64 -6.28
C PRO A 139 4.70 9.46 -5.19
N TYR A 140 5.33 8.76 -4.23
CA TYR A 140 6.14 9.39 -3.19
C TYR A 140 7.66 9.20 -3.39
N TYR A 141 8.06 8.26 -4.27
CA TYR A 141 9.47 7.96 -4.53
C TYR A 141 9.66 7.42 -5.94
N ASP A 142 10.68 7.93 -6.65
CA ASP A 142 11.13 7.38 -7.94
C ASP A 142 12.14 6.27 -7.64
N ASN A 143 11.88 5.05 -8.10
CA ASN A 143 12.64 3.86 -7.78
C ASN A 143 13.47 3.36 -8.95
N GLU A 144 14.61 2.74 -8.65
CA GLU A 144 15.48 2.08 -9.63
C GLU A 144 15.74 0.64 -9.22
N VAL A 145 15.73 -0.27 -10.19
CA VAL A 145 16.10 -1.67 -9.98
C VAL A 145 17.54 -1.90 -10.46
N GLY A 146 18.32 -2.61 -9.67
CA GLY A 146 19.73 -2.87 -9.95
C GLY A 146 20.11 -4.34 -9.87
N LEU A 147 21.12 -4.72 -10.66
CA LEU A 147 21.81 -5.99 -10.56
C LEU A 147 22.98 -5.84 -9.60
N VAL A 148 22.99 -6.59 -8.50
CA VAL A 148 24.09 -6.66 -7.54
C VAL A 148 24.73 -8.04 -7.55
N THR A 149 26.04 -8.08 -7.35
CA THR A 149 26.82 -9.33 -7.19
C THR A 149 27.79 -9.19 -6.04
N ASP A 150 28.26 -10.32 -5.51
CA ASP A 150 29.49 -10.35 -4.73
C ASP A 150 30.67 -9.88 -5.62
N GLY A 151 31.55 -9.04 -5.08
CA GLY A 151 32.62 -8.36 -5.82
C GLY A 151 33.62 -9.27 -6.57
N GLU A 152 33.74 -10.52 -6.14
CA GLU A 152 34.59 -11.53 -6.81
C GLU A 152 33.86 -12.24 -7.97
N ASN A 153 32.59 -11.96 -8.22
CA ASN A 153 31.79 -12.62 -9.25
C ASN A 153 32.13 -12.12 -10.67
N GLU A 154 32.10 -13.03 -11.65
CA GLU A 154 32.34 -12.73 -13.07
C GLU A 154 31.10 -12.12 -13.79
N VAL A 155 29.93 -12.11 -13.13
CA VAL A 155 28.70 -11.50 -13.66
C VAL A 155 28.80 -9.98 -13.48
N ASP A 156 29.05 -9.26 -14.56
CA ASP A 156 29.28 -7.80 -14.56
C ASP A 156 28.15 -6.98 -15.20
N SER A 157 27.13 -7.66 -15.72
CA SER A 157 25.96 -7.03 -16.37
C SER A 157 24.77 -7.99 -16.46
N ILE A 158 23.60 -7.44 -16.76
CA ILE A 158 22.37 -8.22 -17.01
C ILE A 158 22.56 -9.16 -18.21
N ASP A 159 23.24 -8.70 -19.28
CA ASP A 159 23.54 -9.54 -20.43
C ASP A 159 24.47 -10.70 -20.07
N ALA A 160 25.51 -10.44 -19.28
CA ALA A 160 26.41 -11.49 -18.79
C ALA A 160 25.69 -12.51 -17.88
N ALA A 161 24.77 -12.05 -17.03
CA ALA A 161 23.94 -12.92 -16.21
C ALA A 161 23.07 -13.85 -17.08
N ARG A 162 22.45 -13.30 -18.13
CA ARG A 162 21.65 -14.08 -19.08
C ARG A 162 22.48 -15.10 -19.88
N GLU A 163 23.61 -14.66 -20.44
CA GLU A 163 24.48 -15.52 -21.29
C GLU A 163 25.12 -16.67 -20.51
N SER A 164 25.56 -16.42 -19.27
CA SER A 164 26.12 -17.43 -18.38
C SER A 164 25.08 -18.32 -17.71
N GLN A 165 23.79 -17.99 -17.82
CA GLN A 165 22.71 -18.64 -17.05
C GLN A 165 22.94 -18.56 -15.55
N ALA A 166 23.49 -17.42 -15.07
CA ALA A 166 23.71 -17.14 -13.68
C ALA A 166 22.39 -17.26 -12.89
N ARG A 167 22.47 -17.77 -11.67
CA ARG A 167 21.31 -17.81 -10.76
C ARG A 167 21.08 -16.40 -10.22
N VAL A 168 19.98 -15.78 -10.59
CA VAL A 168 19.64 -14.41 -10.17
C VAL A 168 18.54 -14.49 -9.12
N GLY A 169 18.85 -14.11 -7.87
CA GLY A 169 17.86 -13.98 -6.80
C GLY A 169 16.90 -12.84 -7.10
N VAL A 170 15.62 -13.08 -6.91
CA VAL A 170 14.55 -12.09 -7.02
C VAL A 170 13.53 -12.31 -5.89
N MET A 171 12.92 -11.26 -5.40
CA MET A 171 11.84 -11.38 -4.42
C MET A 171 10.52 -11.63 -5.16
N GLN A 172 9.76 -12.62 -4.67
CA GLN A 172 8.51 -13.05 -5.28
C GLN A 172 7.45 -11.93 -5.28
N GLY A 173 6.77 -11.75 -6.42
CA GLY A 173 5.72 -10.74 -6.60
C GLY A 173 6.23 -9.32 -6.86
N THR A 174 7.56 -9.11 -6.97
CA THR A 174 8.15 -7.79 -7.20
C THR A 174 8.29 -7.43 -8.68
N VAL A 175 8.52 -6.15 -8.95
CA VAL A 175 8.91 -5.67 -10.30
C VAL A 175 10.23 -6.30 -10.73
N GLY A 176 11.18 -6.51 -9.80
CA GLY A 176 12.43 -7.20 -10.05
C GLY A 176 12.24 -8.63 -10.57
N GLU A 177 11.28 -9.39 -10.02
CA GLU A 177 10.94 -10.72 -10.55
C GLU A 177 10.40 -10.64 -11.98
N ASN A 178 9.44 -9.74 -12.23
CA ASN A 178 8.86 -9.57 -13.57
C ASN A 178 9.94 -9.16 -14.58
N GLN A 179 10.81 -8.25 -14.20
CA GLN A 179 11.94 -7.80 -15.03
C GLN A 179 12.91 -8.96 -15.32
N ALA A 180 13.24 -9.78 -14.34
CA ALA A 180 14.09 -10.94 -14.55
C ALA A 180 13.48 -11.93 -15.56
N GLN A 181 12.16 -12.13 -15.50
CA GLN A 181 11.43 -12.99 -16.45
C GLN A 181 11.46 -12.39 -17.86
N GLU A 182 11.18 -11.09 -18.01
CA GLU A 182 11.20 -10.39 -19.31
C GLU A 182 12.59 -10.40 -19.96
N LEU A 183 13.64 -10.24 -19.16
CA LEU A 183 15.03 -10.29 -19.59
C LEU A 183 15.52 -11.72 -19.88
N GLY A 184 14.74 -12.74 -19.52
CA GLY A 184 15.10 -14.15 -19.70
C GLY A 184 16.23 -14.61 -18.78
N LEU A 185 16.32 -14.03 -17.58
CA LEU A 185 17.27 -14.43 -16.56
C LEU A 185 16.86 -15.76 -15.90
N ASN A 186 17.83 -16.47 -15.33
CA ASN A 186 17.59 -17.68 -14.56
C ASN A 186 17.21 -17.29 -13.11
N ALA A 187 15.99 -16.84 -12.90
CA ALA A 187 15.49 -16.33 -11.64
C ALA A 187 15.34 -17.43 -10.58
N VAL A 188 15.78 -17.12 -9.36
CA VAL A 188 15.58 -17.91 -8.14
C VAL A 188 14.76 -17.06 -7.19
N GLN A 189 13.53 -17.51 -6.91
CA GLN A 189 12.57 -16.76 -6.10
C GLN A 189 12.83 -16.91 -4.59
N PHE A 190 12.67 -15.82 -3.86
CA PHE A 190 12.74 -15.75 -2.41
C PHE A 190 11.46 -15.09 -1.86
N GLU A 191 11.07 -15.45 -0.64
CA GLU A 191 9.91 -14.88 0.03
C GLU A 191 10.23 -13.54 0.72
N ASP A 192 11.52 -13.28 1.03
CA ASP A 192 11.98 -12.07 1.70
C ASP A 192 13.40 -11.67 1.25
N ALA A 193 13.71 -10.38 1.36
CA ALA A 193 14.99 -9.81 0.96
C ALA A 193 16.16 -10.34 1.79
N THR A 194 15.98 -10.51 3.11
CA THR A 194 17.05 -10.98 4.00
C THR A 194 17.59 -12.34 3.58
N THR A 195 16.69 -13.29 3.25
CA THR A 195 17.06 -14.61 2.78
C THR A 195 17.73 -14.54 1.39
N MET A 196 17.24 -13.66 0.52
CA MET A 196 17.79 -13.44 -0.82
C MET A 196 19.24 -12.90 -0.75
N PHE A 197 19.50 -11.85 0.01
CA PHE A 197 20.85 -11.28 0.17
C PHE A 197 21.78 -12.24 0.93
N THR A 198 21.28 -12.99 1.91
CA THR A 198 22.05 -14.08 2.54
C THR A 198 22.47 -15.13 1.51
N ALA A 199 21.59 -15.47 0.57
CA ALA A 199 21.93 -16.42 -0.50
C ALA A 199 23.02 -15.86 -1.44
N LEU A 200 23.02 -14.54 -1.72
CA LEU A 200 24.08 -13.89 -2.48
C LEU A 200 25.43 -14.01 -1.75
N GLY A 201 25.53 -13.56 -0.50
CA GLY A 201 26.77 -13.57 0.27
C GLY A 201 27.32 -14.98 0.57
N THR A 202 26.47 -16.02 0.49
CA THR A 202 26.89 -17.43 0.68
C THR A 202 27.08 -18.22 -0.63
N GLY A 203 26.92 -17.58 -1.80
CA GLY A 203 27.01 -18.21 -3.11
C GLY A 203 25.84 -19.15 -3.43
N GLY A 204 24.71 -18.98 -2.78
CA GLY A 204 23.45 -19.64 -3.10
C GLY A 204 22.85 -19.16 -4.42
N VAL A 205 23.03 -17.88 -4.74
CA VAL A 205 22.79 -17.25 -6.04
C VAL A 205 24.05 -16.52 -6.50
N ASP A 206 24.13 -16.18 -7.78
CA ASP A 206 25.30 -15.56 -8.40
C ASP A 206 25.14 -14.03 -8.52
N ALA A 207 23.90 -13.56 -8.52
CA ALA A 207 23.49 -12.16 -8.51
C ALA A 207 22.13 -12.01 -7.85
N VAL A 208 21.74 -10.77 -7.54
CA VAL A 208 20.39 -10.38 -7.10
C VAL A 208 19.92 -9.23 -7.98
N LEU A 209 18.65 -9.21 -8.34
CA LEU A 209 17.97 -8.10 -9.01
C LEU A 209 16.91 -7.55 -8.08
N ASP A 210 17.14 -6.35 -7.55
CA ASP A 210 16.29 -5.72 -6.52
C ASP A 210 16.38 -4.19 -6.60
N ASP A 211 15.64 -3.50 -5.76
CA ASP A 211 15.68 -2.04 -5.65
C ASP A 211 17.07 -1.55 -5.25
N VAL A 212 17.59 -0.58 -5.98
CA VAL A 212 18.94 -0.02 -5.74
C VAL A 212 19.08 0.49 -4.31
N THR A 213 18.02 1.05 -3.76
CA THR A 213 17.98 1.56 -2.39
C THR A 213 18.12 0.44 -1.36
N ALA A 214 17.40 -0.69 -1.53
CA ALA A 214 17.52 -1.87 -0.68
C ALA A 214 18.90 -2.53 -0.83
N ILE A 215 19.43 -2.58 -2.04
CA ILE A 215 20.80 -3.07 -2.31
C ILE A 215 21.82 -2.22 -1.55
N ALA A 216 21.70 -0.90 -1.59
CA ALA A 216 22.64 0.02 -0.91
C ALA A 216 22.67 -0.22 0.60
N GLU A 217 21.52 -0.44 1.21
CA GLU A 217 21.40 -0.73 2.65
C GLU A 217 22.08 -2.07 3.00
N HIS A 218 21.86 -3.11 2.22
CA HIS A 218 22.53 -4.40 2.42
C HIS A 218 24.04 -4.33 2.16
N ALA A 219 24.51 -3.45 1.28
CA ALA A 219 25.93 -3.22 1.01
C ALA A 219 26.66 -2.50 2.16
N GLU A 220 25.94 -1.81 3.07
CA GLU A 220 26.56 -1.29 4.30
C GLU A 220 26.99 -2.42 5.23
N ASP A 221 26.24 -3.51 5.29
CA ASP A 221 26.54 -4.69 6.10
C ASP A 221 27.56 -5.62 5.40
N ASP A 222 27.55 -5.68 4.08
CA ASP A 222 28.48 -6.49 3.26
C ASP A 222 29.12 -5.66 2.15
N PRO A 223 30.28 -5.05 2.40
CA PRO A 223 30.97 -4.16 1.46
C PRO A 223 31.49 -4.86 0.20
N ASP A 224 31.41 -6.20 0.12
CA ASP A 224 31.73 -6.95 -1.08
C ASP A 224 30.59 -6.93 -2.11
N PHE A 225 29.40 -6.47 -1.75
CA PHE A 225 28.29 -6.29 -2.69
C PHE A 225 28.54 -5.09 -3.61
N VAL A 226 28.44 -5.34 -4.92
CA VAL A 226 28.70 -4.34 -5.95
C VAL A 226 27.53 -4.27 -6.92
N VAL A 227 26.92 -3.10 -7.01
CA VAL A 227 25.94 -2.80 -8.07
C VAL A 227 26.66 -2.81 -9.41
N ARG A 228 26.22 -3.65 -10.32
CA ARG A 228 26.83 -3.84 -11.65
C ARG A 228 26.15 -3.01 -12.73
N GLU A 229 24.84 -2.96 -12.67
CA GLU A 229 24.01 -2.28 -13.66
C GLU A 229 22.70 -1.87 -13.00
N THR A 230 22.17 -0.70 -13.36
CA THR A 230 20.82 -0.27 -13.00
C THR A 230 19.93 -0.30 -14.23
N ALA A 231 18.68 -0.72 -14.07
CA ALA A 231 17.66 -0.68 -15.09
C ALA A 231 16.74 0.52 -14.82
N ASP A 232 16.67 1.45 -15.75
CA ASP A 232 15.70 2.54 -15.74
C ASP A 232 14.35 1.97 -16.22
N LEU A 233 13.47 1.69 -15.26
CA LEU A 233 12.16 1.07 -15.49
C LEU A 233 11.00 2.07 -15.40
N ASP A 234 11.31 3.37 -15.19
CA ASP A 234 10.27 4.38 -14.89
C ASP A 234 9.38 3.93 -13.70
N ASP A 235 10.00 3.28 -12.71
CA ASP A 235 9.32 2.68 -11.56
C ASP A 235 9.08 3.73 -10.47
N GLN A 236 7.85 3.76 -9.95
CA GLN A 236 7.43 4.72 -8.94
C GLN A 236 6.69 4.00 -7.80
N LEU A 237 7.01 4.37 -6.56
CA LEU A 237 6.37 3.82 -5.37
C LEU A 237 5.19 4.68 -4.95
N GLY A 238 4.09 4.04 -4.57
CA GLY A 238 2.87 4.69 -4.12
C GLY A 238 2.22 4.01 -2.93
N VAL A 239 1.37 4.76 -2.23
CA VAL A 239 0.53 4.23 -1.17
C VAL A 239 -0.70 3.60 -1.81
N ALA A 240 -0.96 2.33 -1.51
CA ALA A 240 -2.13 1.64 -2.02
C ALA A 240 -3.31 1.69 -1.03
N VAL A 241 -4.51 1.84 -1.59
CA VAL A 241 -5.78 1.79 -0.87
C VAL A 241 -6.71 0.75 -1.51
N GLN A 242 -7.75 0.33 -0.78
CA GLN A 242 -8.75 -0.57 -1.35
C GLN A 242 -9.34 -0.01 -2.63
N LYS A 243 -9.55 -0.88 -3.63
CA LYS A 243 -10.11 -0.47 -4.93
C LYS A 243 -11.44 0.25 -4.79
N GLY A 244 -11.50 1.50 -5.23
CA GLY A 244 -12.69 2.36 -5.15
C GLY A 244 -12.85 3.11 -3.83
N ASP A 245 -11.90 3.04 -2.90
CA ASP A 245 -11.91 3.88 -1.68
C ASP A 245 -11.39 5.30 -1.99
N GLU A 246 -12.18 6.03 -2.75
CA GLU A 246 -11.94 7.44 -3.10
C GLU A 246 -11.74 8.38 -1.89
N PRO A 247 -12.45 8.22 -0.74
CA PRO A 247 -12.21 9.05 0.44
C PRO A 247 -10.82 8.87 1.02
N MET A 248 -10.33 7.63 1.16
CA MET A 248 -9.00 7.33 1.67
C MET A 248 -7.94 7.80 0.69
N LEU A 249 -8.09 7.51 -0.61
CA LEU A 249 -7.16 7.94 -1.65
C LEU A 249 -6.95 9.45 -1.63
N ARG A 250 -8.03 10.23 -1.63
CA ARG A 250 -7.93 11.71 -1.55
C ARG A 250 -7.27 12.21 -0.27
N GLN A 251 -7.44 11.49 0.84
CA GLN A 251 -6.78 11.85 2.09
C GLN A 251 -5.27 11.59 2.02
N VAL A 252 -4.87 10.47 1.43
CA VAL A 252 -3.46 10.13 1.22
C VAL A 252 -2.82 11.16 0.30
N ASP A 253 -3.40 11.45 -0.88
CA ASP A 253 -2.89 12.44 -1.82
C ASP A 253 -2.77 13.83 -1.18
N ALA A 254 -3.77 14.26 -0.41
CA ALA A 254 -3.72 15.54 0.29
C ALA A 254 -2.58 15.59 1.34
N THR A 255 -2.26 14.46 1.96
CA THR A 255 -1.12 14.35 2.89
C THR A 255 0.20 14.42 2.12
N LEU A 256 0.34 13.68 1.01
CA LEU A 256 1.53 13.69 0.16
C LEU A 256 1.78 15.11 -0.38
N ASP A 257 0.76 15.76 -0.93
CA ASP A 257 0.82 17.18 -1.38
C ASP A 257 1.34 18.11 -0.27
N ARG A 258 0.84 17.93 0.95
CA ARG A 258 1.24 18.78 2.08
C ARG A 258 2.70 18.55 2.47
N ILE A 259 3.12 17.28 2.61
CA ILE A 259 4.49 16.96 3.05
C ILE A 259 5.53 17.28 1.98
N GLU A 260 5.16 17.22 0.70
CA GLU A 260 5.98 17.71 -0.40
C GLU A 260 6.14 19.23 -0.33
N GLN A 261 5.03 19.99 -0.24
CA GLN A 261 5.06 21.45 -0.21
C GLN A 261 5.79 22.03 1.00
N ASP A 262 5.76 21.37 2.17
CA ASP A 262 6.42 21.86 3.38
C ASP A 262 7.83 21.29 3.58
N GLY A 263 8.31 20.45 2.66
CA GLY A 263 9.62 19.80 2.67
C GLY A 263 9.75 18.69 3.72
N THR A 264 8.63 18.15 4.20
CA THR A 264 8.64 17.01 5.14
C THR A 264 9.02 15.74 4.41
N LEU A 265 8.53 15.53 3.18
CA LEU A 265 8.87 14.37 2.35
C LEU A 265 10.38 14.30 2.08
N ASP A 266 10.99 15.42 1.66
CA ASP A 266 12.44 15.49 1.44
C ASP A 266 13.23 15.10 2.69
N ARG A 267 12.80 15.58 3.88
CA ARG A 267 13.45 15.23 5.14
C ARG A 267 13.30 13.76 5.54
N ILE A 268 12.16 13.16 5.25
CA ILE A 268 11.93 11.72 5.47
C ILE A 268 12.84 10.92 4.55
N ILE A 269 12.90 11.28 3.27
CA ILE A 269 13.78 10.63 2.29
C ILE A 269 15.26 10.77 2.70
N GLU A 270 15.71 11.99 3.00
CA GLU A 270 17.10 12.25 3.44
C GLU A 270 17.48 11.48 4.73
N GLN A 271 16.51 11.24 5.62
CA GLN A 271 16.74 10.51 6.85
C GLN A 271 17.01 9.02 6.59
N TRP A 272 16.26 8.41 5.68
CA TRP A 272 16.29 6.97 5.45
C TRP A 272 17.13 6.57 4.23
N ILE A 273 17.26 7.46 3.26
CA ILE A 273 18.02 7.26 2.01
C ILE A 273 19.03 8.39 1.87
N PRO A 274 20.11 8.39 2.67
CA PRO A 274 21.11 9.44 2.59
C PRO A 274 21.80 9.42 1.22
N VAL A 275 21.84 10.57 0.55
CA VAL A 275 22.59 10.73 -0.70
C VAL A 275 24.08 10.61 -0.35
N HIS A 276 24.69 9.50 -0.68
CA HIS A 276 26.14 9.37 -0.59
C HIS A 276 26.77 10.18 -1.73
N GLU A 277 27.29 11.37 -1.41
CA GLU A 277 28.15 12.09 -2.37
C GLU A 277 29.42 11.25 -2.62
N ASN A 278 29.55 10.70 -3.85
CA ASN A 278 30.75 10.01 -4.34
C ASN A 278 31.88 11.01 -4.62
#